data_db46d19ccd454d1263bb44fc9f978e73
#
_entry.id   db46d19ccd454d1263bb44fc9f978e73
#
_cell.length_a   1.000
_cell.length_b   1.000
_cell.length_c   1.000
_cell.angle_alpha   90.00
_cell.angle_beta   90.00
_cell.angle_gamma   90.00
#
_symmetry.space_group_name_H-M   'P 1'
#
loop_
_entity.id
_entity.type
_entity.pdbx_description
1 polymer ?
#
loop_
_entity_poly.entity_id
_entity_poly.type
_entity_poly.pdbx_seq_one_letter_code
_entity_poly.pdbx_strand_id
1 'polypeptide(L)'
;MDFYAKDIACEELGQHWSMPDSQGTVRGPADLQGQVTYLFFGFTSCPDVCPTTMIELSQVKHLMGKDADQLQVVFVSVDPARDTPEVARTYVEAFDPKAIALVGNEVQLAAMASDFKAFYEKEPGPIPQTYTMSHIAGGYVFDRQGRLRLFAPYGMPVDKLFSDVQRLLLEPAHPAAGSDPLASCSLSHNGALAAR
;
A
#
# COMPACT_ATOMS: atom_id res chain seq x y z
N MET A 1 4.18 -0.16 -23.04
CA MET A 1 3.61 1.10 -22.49
C MET A 1 3.94 1.13 -21.01
N ASP A 2 4.53 2.21 -20.53
CA ASP A 2 5.00 2.34 -19.16
C ASP A 2 3.84 2.65 -18.20
N PHE A 3 3.98 2.32 -16.93
CA PHE A 3 3.04 2.73 -15.88
C PHE A 3 3.11 4.25 -15.67
N TYR A 4 2.03 4.83 -15.17
CA TYR A 4 2.00 6.24 -14.74
C TYR A 4 2.62 6.41 -13.35
N ALA A 5 2.37 5.46 -12.45
CA ALA A 5 3.04 5.38 -11.16
C ALA A 5 4.51 4.99 -11.33
N LYS A 6 5.32 5.28 -10.32
CA LYS A 6 6.74 4.92 -10.32
C LYS A 6 6.88 3.40 -10.25
N ASP A 7 7.51 2.80 -11.25
CA ASP A 7 7.88 1.37 -11.21
C ASP A 7 8.98 1.15 -10.15
N ILE A 8 8.68 0.30 -9.19
CA ILE A 8 9.57 -0.11 -8.10
C ILE A 8 9.65 -1.64 -7.97
N ALA A 9 9.34 -2.34 -9.06
CA ALA A 9 9.25 -3.80 -9.08
C ALA A 9 10.56 -4.50 -8.68
N CYS A 10 11.71 -3.82 -8.84
CA CYS A 10 13.02 -4.35 -8.46
C CYS A 10 13.47 -3.95 -7.03
N GLU A 11 12.64 -3.23 -6.30
CA GLU A 11 12.97 -2.87 -4.91
C GLU A 11 12.58 -4.01 -3.96
N GLU A 12 13.49 -4.34 -3.05
CA GLU A 12 13.23 -5.32 -1.99
C GLU A 12 12.50 -4.66 -0.83
N LEU A 13 11.19 -4.46 -0.98
CA LEU A 13 10.31 -3.82 -0.01
C LEU A 13 9.07 -4.67 0.26
N GLY A 14 8.52 -4.59 1.46
CA GLY A 14 7.24 -5.19 1.80
C GLY A 14 7.21 -6.73 1.76
N GLN A 15 8.35 -7.39 2.02
CA GLN A 15 8.49 -8.84 1.90
C GLN A 15 8.41 -9.59 3.25
N HIS A 16 8.62 -8.90 4.38
CA HIS A 16 8.84 -9.55 5.68
C HIS A 16 7.98 -8.99 6.82
N TRP A 17 6.89 -8.30 6.50
CA TRP A 17 6.01 -7.74 7.51
C TRP A 17 4.99 -8.75 8.04
N SER A 18 4.55 -8.50 9.27
CA SER A 18 3.45 -9.24 9.91
C SER A 18 2.71 -8.28 10.84
N MET A 19 1.40 -8.08 10.62
CA MET A 19 0.60 -7.14 11.38
C MET A 19 -0.84 -7.62 11.52
N PRO A 20 -1.48 -7.48 12.69
CA PRO A 20 -2.88 -7.82 12.84
C PRO A 20 -3.77 -6.82 12.08
N ASP A 21 -4.83 -7.33 11.47
CA ASP A 21 -5.91 -6.49 10.97
C ASP A 21 -6.86 -6.08 12.11
N SER A 22 -7.81 -5.22 11.79
CA SER A 22 -8.80 -4.71 12.75
C SER A 22 -9.75 -5.79 13.31
N GLN A 23 -9.69 -7.00 12.82
CA GLN A 23 -10.43 -8.16 13.32
C GLN A 23 -9.54 -9.12 14.14
N GLY A 24 -8.26 -8.79 14.29
CA GLY A 24 -7.28 -9.58 15.02
C GLY A 24 -6.61 -10.68 14.19
N THR A 25 -6.91 -10.79 12.89
CA THR A 25 -6.23 -11.73 12.00
C THR A 25 -4.85 -11.20 11.65
N VAL A 26 -3.82 -11.98 11.90
CA VAL A 26 -2.46 -11.62 11.51
C VAL A 26 -2.31 -11.74 10.00
N ARG A 27 -1.91 -10.65 9.35
CA ARG A 27 -1.69 -10.55 7.91
C ARG A 27 -0.20 -10.42 7.59
N GLY A 28 0.15 -10.86 6.39
CA GLY A 28 1.51 -10.75 5.85
C GLY A 28 1.49 -10.68 4.32
N PRO A 29 2.67 -10.69 3.66
CA PRO A 29 2.76 -10.57 2.20
C PRO A 29 1.94 -11.61 1.42
N ALA A 30 1.80 -12.83 1.96
CA ALA A 30 1.01 -13.90 1.32
C ALA A 30 -0.49 -13.58 1.22
N ASP A 31 -1.01 -12.73 2.11
CA ASP A 31 -2.42 -12.31 2.13
C ASP A 31 -2.75 -11.29 1.04
N LEU A 32 -1.74 -10.75 0.34
CA LEU A 32 -1.92 -9.82 -0.78
C LEU A 32 -2.17 -10.53 -2.12
N GLN A 33 -2.16 -11.86 -2.15
CA GLN A 33 -2.36 -12.63 -3.37
C GLN A 33 -3.83 -12.69 -3.78
N GLY A 34 -4.07 -12.79 -5.10
CA GLY A 34 -5.39 -12.94 -5.70
C GLY A 34 -5.99 -11.65 -6.25
N GLN A 35 -5.64 -10.49 -5.69
CA GLN A 35 -6.15 -9.17 -6.08
C GLN A 35 -4.97 -8.22 -6.32
N VAL A 36 -5.19 -7.14 -7.08
CA VAL A 36 -4.29 -5.99 -7.03
C VAL A 36 -4.52 -5.32 -5.69
N THR A 37 -3.45 -5.03 -4.96
CA THR A 37 -3.55 -4.40 -3.64
C THR A 37 -2.93 -3.02 -3.66
N TYR A 38 -3.65 -2.03 -3.15
CA TYR A 38 -3.13 -0.70 -2.84
C TYR A 38 -2.97 -0.58 -1.33
N LEU A 39 -1.73 -0.52 -0.86
CA LEU A 39 -1.37 -0.41 0.55
C LEU A 39 -0.78 0.96 0.83
N PHE A 40 -1.31 1.66 1.84
CA PHE A 40 -0.76 2.96 2.24
C PHE A 40 -0.73 3.13 3.76
N PHE A 41 0.24 3.93 4.21
CA PHE A 41 0.41 4.32 5.61
C PHE A 41 -0.38 5.60 5.88
N GLY A 42 -1.07 5.65 7.02
CA GLY A 42 -1.90 6.80 7.37
C GLY A 42 -2.39 6.74 8.82
N PHE A 43 -3.26 7.65 9.20
CA PHE A 43 -3.92 7.67 10.51
C PHE A 43 -5.32 8.26 10.40
N THR A 44 -6.24 7.81 11.27
CA THR A 44 -7.67 8.16 11.14
C THR A 44 -7.96 9.62 11.41
N SER A 45 -7.14 10.29 12.22
CA SER A 45 -7.25 11.72 12.52
C SER A 45 -6.52 12.63 11.52
N CYS A 46 -6.08 12.09 10.36
CA CYS A 46 -5.48 12.88 9.30
C CYS A 46 -6.53 13.80 8.67
N PRO A 47 -6.27 15.13 8.59
CA PRO A 47 -7.29 16.07 8.14
C PRO A 47 -7.46 16.12 6.62
N ASP A 48 -6.52 15.60 5.83
CA ASP A 48 -6.50 15.82 4.37
C ASP A 48 -6.02 14.59 3.58
N VAL A 49 -4.76 14.22 3.65
CA VAL A 49 -4.14 13.21 2.76
C VAL A 49 -4.84 11.85 2.81
N CYS A 50 -5.13 11.33 4.01
CA CYS A 50 -5.71 10.00 4.16
C CYS A 50 -7.16 9.92 3.66
N PRO A 51 -8.10 10.81 4.05
CA PRO A 51 -9.44 10.76 3.51
C PRO A 51 -9.48 11.03 1.99
N THR A 52 -8.62 11.92 1.47
CA THR A 52 -8.51 12.16 0.03
C THR A 52 -8.07 10.89 -0.70
N THR A 53 -7.04 10.19 -0.21
CA THR A 53 -6.59 8.91 -0.78
C THR A 53 -7.71 7.87 -0.78
N MET A 54 -8.46 7.74 0.31
CA MET A 54 -9.59 6.80 0.39
C MET A 54 -10.71 7.15 -0.61
N ILE A 55 -11.00 8.43 -0.79
CA ILE A 55 -11.99 8.91 -1.79
C ILE A 55 -11.51 8.58 -3.21
N GLU A 56 -10.25 8.87 -3.53
CA GLU A 56 -9.65 8.57 -4.84
C GLU A 56 -9.69 7.07 -5.14
N LEU A 57 -9.37 6.21 -4.17
CA LEU A 57 -9.45 4.76 -4.31
C LEU A 57 -10.90 4.29 -4.52
N SER A 58 -11.86 4.89 -3.83
CA SER A 58 -13.29 4.62 -4.06
C SER A 58 -13.71 4.99 -5.49
N GLN A 59 -13.19 6.10 -6.03
CA GLN A 59 -13.43 6.50 -7.41
C GLN A 59 -12.77 5.53 -8.41
N VAL A 60 -11.55 5.05 -8.14
CA VAL A 60 -10.91 3.99 -8.96
C VAL A 60 -11.79 2.74 -8.98
N LYS A 61 -12.27 2.27 -7.83
CA LYS A 61 -13.19 1.11 -7.73
C LYS A 61 -14.50 1.36 -8.49
N HIS A 62 -15.04 2.57 -8.43
CA HIS A 62 -16.22 2.94 -9.21
C HIS A 62 -15.98 2.83 -10.72
N LEU A 63 -14.82 3.30 -11.21
CA LEU A 63 -14.43 3.16 -12.62
C LEU A 63 -14.22 1.69 -13.04
N MET A 64 -13.78 0.84 -12.11
CA MET A 64 -13.64 -0.61 -12.35
C MET A 64 -14.98 -1.34 -12.51
N GLY A 65 -16.06 -0.78 -11.99
CA GLY A 65 -17.41 -1.33 -12.10
C GLY A 65 -17.51 -2.74 -11.51
N LYS A 66 -17.84 -3.74 -12.32
CA LYS A 66 -17.97 -5.14 -11.88
C LYS A 66 -16.66 -5.77 -11.37
N ASP A 67 -15.52 -5.21 -11.75
CA ASP A 67 -14.19 -5.68 -11.35
C ASP A 67 -13.64 -4.94 -10.10
N ALA A 68 -14.47 -4.11 -9.45
CA ALA A 68 -14.09 -3.36 -8.25
C ALA A 68 -13.51 -4.23 -7.13
N ASP A 69 -13.99 -5.47 -7.01
CA ASP A 69 -13.51 -6.44 -6.03
C ASP A 69 -12.13 -7.01 -6.35
N GLN A 70 -11.58 -6.72 -7.52
CA GLN A 70 -10.21 -7.09 -7.89
C GLN A 70 -9.16 -6.11 -7.34
N LEU A 71 -9.59 -4.99 -6.75
CA LEU A 71 -8.72 -4.04 -6.05
C LEU A 71 -8.97 -4.13 -4.54
N GLN A 72 -7.97 -4.57 -3.79
CA GLN A 72 -7.96 -4.54 -2.33
C GLN A 72 -7.29 -3.27 -1.83
N VAL A 73 -7.97 -2.53 -0.94
CA VAL A 73 -7.40 -1.39 -0.24
C VAL A 73 -6.92 -1.84 1.13
N VAL A 74 -5.68 -1.53 1.48
CA VAL A 74 -5.06 -1.83 2.78
C VAL A 74 -4.54 -0.53 3.39
N PHE A 75 -5.12 -0.14 4.50
CA PHE A 75 -4.70 0.99 5.32
C PHE A 75 -3.83 0.50 6.46
N VAL A 76 -2.66 1.09 6.66
CA VAL A 76 -1.74 0.78 7.77
C VAL A 76 -1.70 1.97 8.72
N SER A 77 -2.22 1.81 9.93
CA SER A 77 -2.15 2.90 10.91
C SER A 77 -0.73 3.16 11.37
N VAL A 78 -0.33 4.44 11.32
CA VAL A 78 0.94 4.95 11.89
C VAL A 78 0.75 5.58 13.27
N ASP A 79 -0.46 5.50 13.83
CA ASP A 79 -0.80 6.10 15.12
C ASP A 79 -1.57 5.12 16.03
N PRO A 80 -0.94 4.02 16.45
CA PRO A 80 -1.61 3.00 17.26
C PRO A 80 -2.08 3.52 18.64
N ALA A 81 -1.63 4.70 19.05
CA ALA A 81 -2.08 5.32 20.28
C ALA A 81 -3.53 5.86 20.19
N ARG A 82 -3.95 6.33 19.02
CA ARG A 82 -5.31 6.86 18.77
C ARG A 82 -6.16 5.92 17.91
N ASP A 83 -5.54 5.21 16.98
CA ASP A 83 -6.20 4.31 16.05
C ASP A 83 -6.34 2.91 16.67
N THR A 84 -7.39 2.72 17.48
CA THR A 84 -7.75 1.36 17.90
C THR A 84 -8.22 0.53 16.70
N PRO A 85 -8.19 -0.81 16.77
CA PRO A 85 -8.73 -1.66 15.71
C PRO A 85 -10.16 -1.28 15.28
N GLU A 86 -11.02 -0.94 16.24
CA GLU A 86 -12.40 -0.54 15.97
C GLU A 86 -12.48 0.83 15.26
N VAL A 87 -11.68 1.80 15.70
CA VAL A 87 -11.63 3.14 15.09
C VAL A 87 -11.13 3.04 13.64
N ALA A 88 -10.04 2.32 13.43
CA ALA A 88 -9.47 2.14 12.10
C ALA A 88 -10.43 1.39 11.16
N ARG A 89 -11.11 0.34 11.66
CA ARG A 89 -12.13 -0.38 10.89
C ARG A 89 -13.26 0.55 10.47
N THR A 90 -13.86 1.26 11.43
CA THR A 90 -14.97 2.19 11.15
C THR A 90 -14.57 3.24 10.13
N TYR A 91 -13.31 3.73 10.23
CA TYR A 91 -12.78 4.70 9.29
C TYR A 91 -12.71 4.16 7.87
N VAL A 92 -12.08 3.01 7.64
CA VAL A 92 -11.91 2.49 6.28
C VAL A 92 -13.22 2.01 5.68
N GLU A 93 -14.10 1.39 6.47
CA GLU A 93 -15.42 0.90 6.04
C GLU A 93 -16.35 2.04 5.57
N ALA A 94 -16.14 3.27 6.06
CA ALA A 94 -16.89 4.44 5.60
C ALA A 94 -16.62 4.79 4.13
N PHE A 95 -15.49 4.37 3.57
CA PHE A 95 -15.11 4.60 2.17
C PHE A 95 -15.22 3.34 1.32
N ASP A 96 -14.81 2.20 1.85
CA ASP A 96 -14.87 0.89 1.21
C ASP A 96 -15.12 -0.21 2.26
N PRO A 97 -16.30 -0.84 2.27
CA PRO A 97 -16.65 -1.89 3.21
C PRO A 97 -15.74 -3.13 3.17
N LYS A 98 -14.92 -3.27 2.10
CA LYS A 98 -13.97 -4.38 1.93
C LYS A 98 -12.52 -3.97 2.22
N ALA A 99 -12.28 -2.70 2.55
CA ALA A 99 -10.95 -2.24 2.92
C ALA A 99 -10.46 -2.92 4.20
N ILE A 100 -9.18 -3.22 4.25
CA ILE A 100 -8.52 -3.80 5.42
C ILE A 100 -7.77 -2.69 6.15
N ALA A 101 -8.00 -2.58 7.47
CA ALA A 101 -7.19 -1.75 8.34
C ALA A 101 -6.21 -2.63 9.12
N LEU A 102 -4.92 -2.35 9.02
CA LEU A 102 -3.85 -2.97 9.80
C LEU A 102 -3.49 -2.05 10.97
N VAL A 103 -3.60 -2.58 12.19
CA VAL A 103 -3.31 -1.84 13.42
C VAL A 103 -2.45 -2.73 14.32
N GLY A 104 -1.15 -2.48 14.31
CA GLY A 104 -0.19 -3.17 15.18
C GLY A 104 0.19 -2.35 16.40
N ASN A 105 1.02 -2.92 17.26
CA ASN A 105 1.73 -2.16 18.27
C ASN A 105 2.93 -1.41 17.66
N GLU A 106 3.60 -0.56 18.45
CA GLU A 106 4.75 0.24 17.99
C GLU A 106 5.88 -0.61 17.41
N VAL A 107 6.13 -1.80 17.95
CA VAL A 107 7.20 -2.69 17.46
C VAL A 107 6.84 -3.26 16.10
N GLN A 108 5.60 -3.70 15.92
CA GLN A 108 5.09 -4.21 14.64
C GLN A 108 5.06 -3.11 13.57
N LEU A 109 4.61 -1.92 13.95
CA LEU A 109 4.61 -0.76 13.06
C LEU A 109 6.03 -0.39 12.62
N ALA A 110 6.98 -0.30 13.55
CA ALA A 110 8.37 0.02 13.23
C ALA A 110 9.00 -1.03 12.30
N ALA A 111 8.73 -2.31 12.53
CA ALA A 111 9.21 -3.39 11.68
C ALA A 111 8.62 -3.28 10.26
N MET A 112 7.31 -3.07 10.15
CA MET A 112 6.64 -2.90 8.85
C MET A 112 7.11 -1.65 8.11
N ALA A 113 7.21 -0.51 8.80
CA ALA A 113 7.71 0.73 8.20
C ALA A 113 9.17 0.57 7.70
N SER A 114 10.01 -0.13 8.44
CA SER A 114 11.39 -0.46 8.03
C SER A 114 11.41 -1.32 6.77
N ASP A 115 10.56 -2.35 6.68
CA ASP A 115 10.46 -3.25 5.53
C ASP A 115 9.99 -2.52 4.26
N PHE A 116 9.13 -1.52 4.41
CA PHE A 116 8.66 -0.65 3.33
C PHE A 116 9.54 0.59 3.09
N LYS A 117 10.58 0.82 3.90
CA LYS A 117 11.33 2.09 3.96
C LYS A 117 10.38 3.30 4.08
N ALA A 118 9.26 3.10 4.77
CA ALA A 118 8.23 4.10 4.97
C ALA A 118 8.60 4.99 6.16
N PHE A 119 8.57 6.29 5.94
CA PHE A 119 8.77 7.29 6.98
C PHE A 119 7.47 7.55 7.73
N TYR A 120 7.54 7.67 9.04
CA TYR A 120 6.48 8.25 9.88
C TYR A 120 7.10 8.90 11.12
N GLU A 121 6.52 10.00 11.57
CA GLU A 121 6.99 10.73 12.75
C GLU A 121 5.83 11.45 13.44
N LYS A 122 5.89 11.51 14.77
CA LYS A 122 4.95 12.25 15.59
C LYS A 122 5.41 13.69 15.73
N GLU A 123 4.59 14.63 15.28
CA GLU A 123 4.89 16.05 15.34
C GLU A 123 3.99 16.76 16.38
N PRO A 124 4.57 17.66 17.22
CA PRO A 124 3.78 18.45 18.16
C PRO A 124 2.71 19.26 17.43
N GLY A 125 1.50 19.25 17.96
CA GLY A 125 0.41 20.08 17.48
C GLY A 125 0.49 21.52 18.00
N PRO A 126 -0.40 22.39 17.53
CA PRO A 126 -0.42 23.80 17.88
C PRO A 126 -0.80 24.08 19.36
N ILE A 127 -1.38 23.10 20.04
CA ILE A 127 -1.81 23.17 21.44
C ILE A 127 -1.04 22.10 22.23
N PRO A 128 -0.58 22.41 23.48
CA PRO A 128 0.05 21.41 24.34
C PRO A 128 -0.78 20.12 24.43
N GLN A 129 -0.14 18.96 24.40
CA GLN A 129 -0.74 17.63 24.42
C GLN A 129 -1.48 17.19 23.13
N THR A 130 -1.54 18.05 22.10
CA THR A 130 -1.98 17.66 20.77
C THR A 130 -0.78 17.30 19.89
N TYR A 131 -1.03 16.44 18.89
CA TYR A 131 -0.01 16.08 17.90
C TYR A 131 -0.66 15.67 16.58
N THR A 132 0.13 15.73 15.52
CA THR A 132 -0.15 15.12 14.23
C THR A 132 0.90 14.09 13.87
N MET A 133 0.68 13.35 12.79
CA MET A 133 1.67 12.42 12.24
C MET A 133 2.11 12.92 10.88
N SER A 134 3.42 12.98 10.67
CA SER A 134 4.03 13.10 9.36
C SER A 134 4.34 11.69 8.85
N HIS A 135 4.03 11.39 7.61
CA HIS A 135 4.27 10.06 7.05
C HIS A 135 4.45 10.12 5.53
N ILE A 136 4.91 9.01 4.95
CA ILE A 136 5.04 8.89 3.49
C ILE A 136 3.69 9.13 2.81
N ALA A 137 3.68 10.01 1.82
CA ALA A 137 2.48 10.37 1.07
C ALA A 137 2.44 9.62 -0.27
N GLY A 138 1.65 8.56 -0.32
CA GLY A 138 1.47 7.68 -1.46
C GLY A 138 1.20 6.25 -1.05
N GLY A 139 1.02 5.37 -2.02
CA GLY A 139 0.70 3.97 -1.79
C GLY A 139 1.56 3.02 -2.61
N TYR A 140 1.73 1.85 -2.06
CA TYR A 140 2.43 0.73 -2.66
C TYR A 140 1.42 -0.16 -3.37
N VAL A 141 1.65 -0.43 -4.66
CA VAL A 141 0.71 -1.23 -5.46
C VAL A 141 1.35 -2.60 -5.74
N PHE A 142 0.62 -3.63 -5.34
CA PHE A 142 1.01 -5.02 -5.55
C PHE A 142 0.16 -5.65 -6.64
N ASP A 143 0.76 -6.53 -7.43
CA ASP A 143 0.05 -7.33 -8.42
C ASP A 143 -0.71 -8.50 -7.76
N ARG A 144 -1.47 -9.26 -8.57
CA ARG A 144 -2.25 -10.43 -8.11
C ARG A 144 -1.40 -11.57 -7.56
N GLN A 145 -0.10 -11.57 -7.77
CA GLN A 145 0.84 -12.52 -7.18
C GLN A 145 1.36 -12.06 -5.82
N GLY A 146 0.94 -10.88 -5.34
CA GLY A 146 1.42 -10.28 -4.11
C GLY A 146 2.83 -9.68 -4.26
N ARG A 147 3.29 -9.40 -5.47
CA ARG A 147 4.60 -8.79 -5.74
C ARG A 147 4.45 -7.28 -5.79
N LEU A 148 5.36 -6.58 -5.14
CA LEU A 148 5.40 -5.12 -5.23
C LEU A 148 5.76 -4.69 -6.65
N ARG A 149 4.99 -3.75 -7.20
CA ARG A 149 5.16 -3.27 -8.57
C ARG A 149 5.35 -1.77 -8.65
N LEU A 150 4.49 -0.99 -8.00
CA LEU A 150 4.45 0.44 -8.22
C LEU A 150 4.41 1.20 -6.88
N PHE A 151 4.92 2.43 -6.91
CA PHE A 151 4.63 3.44 -5.92
C PHE A 151 3.81 4.57 -6.56
N ALA A 152 2.57 4.72 -6.14
CA ALA A 152 1.66 5.77 -6.57
C ALA A 152 1.76 6.97 -5.61
N PRO A 153 2.32 8.12 -6.02
CA PRO A 153 2.44 9.28 -5.15
C PRO A 153 1.06 9.89 -4.87
N TYR A 154 0.92 10.53 -3.71
CA TYR A 154 -0.28 11.32 -3.39
C TYR A 154 -0.59 12.34 -4.47
N GLY A 155 -1.87 12.51 -4.79
CA GLY A 155 -2.33 13.42 -5.85
C GLY A 155 -2.14 12.89 -7.27
N MET A 156 -1.82 11.61 -7.42
CA MET A 156 -1.84 10.96 -8.73
C MET A 156 -3.29 10.98 -9.29
N PRO A 157 -3.51 11.42 -10.54
CA PRO A 157 -4.86 11.45 -11.12
C PRO A 157 -5.53 10.07 -11.10
N VAL A 158 -6.81 10.04 -10.72
CA VAL A 158 -7.62 8.81 -10.57
C VAL A 158 -7.66 7.97 -11.84
N ASP A 159 -7.78 8.60 -13.00
CA ASP A 159 -7.79 7.93 -14.31
C ASP A 159 -6.46 7.23 -14.61
N LYS A 160 -5.36 7.80 -14.16
CA LYS A 160 -4.02 7.20 -14.30
C LYS A 160 -3.82 6.03 -13.37
N LEU A 161 -4.21 6.18 -12.10
CA LEU A 161 -4.17 5.06 -11.15
C LEU A 161 -5.07 3.91 -11.60
N PHE A 162 -6.28 4.22 -12.08
CA PHE A 162 -7.18 3.23 -12.67
C PHE A 162 -6.54 2.50 -13.86
N SER A 163 -5.89 3.23 -14.76
CA SER A 163 -5.18 2.64 -15.90
C SER A 163 -4.07 1.67 -15.47
N ASP A 164 -3.30 2.03 -14.43
CA ASP A 164 -2.22 1.19 -13.90
C ASP A 164 -2.77 -0.06 -13.21
N VAL A 165 -3.84 0.07 -12.41
CA VAL A 165 -4.54 -1.07 -11.81
C VAL A 165 -5.07 -2.01 -12.87
N GLN A 166 -5.72 -1.49 -13.92
CA GLN A 166 -6.21 -2.33 -15.02
C GLN A 166 -5.08 -3.11 -15.72
N ARG A 167 -3.93 -2.49 -15.92
CA ARG A 167 -2.77 -3.19 -16.52
C ARG A 167 -2.30 -4.34 -15.64
N LEU A 168 -2.18 -4.12 -14.33
CA LEU A 168 -1.78 -5.19 -13.41
C LEU A 168 -2.81 -6.32 -13.39
N LEU A 169 -4.10 -6.02 -13.56
CA LEU A 169 -5.16 -7.04 -13.67
C LEU A 169 -5.09 -7.84 -14.96
N LEU A 170 -4.62 -7.24 -16.05
CA LEU A 170 -4.48 -7.90 -17.34
C LEU A 170 -3.20 -8.74 -17.45
N GLU A 171 -2.23 -8.56 -16.56
CA GLU A 171 -1.04 -9.40 -16.51
C GLU A 171 -1.42 -10.86 -16.16
N PRO A 172 -0.83 -11.85 -16.85
CA PRO A 172 -1.14 -13.24 -16.57
C PRO A 172 -0.75 -13.62 -15.14
N ALA A 173 -1.62 -14.40 -14.47
CA ALA A 173 -1.36 -14.88 -13.11
C ALA A 173 -0.08 -15.74 -13.01
N HIS A 174 0.30 -16.38 -14.12
CA HIS A 174 1.56 -17.12 -14.26
C HIS A 174 2.22 -16.68 -15.59
N PRO A 175 3.17 -15.73 -15.53
CA PRO A 175 3.91 -15.36 -16.73
C PRO A 175 4.64 -16.57 -17.31
N ALA A 176 4.60 -16.71 -18.62
CA ALA A 176 5.37 -17.75 -19.29
C ALA A 176 6.87 -17.62 -18.95
N ALA A 177 7.61 -18.72 -18.95
CA ALA A 177 9.04 -18.68 -18.68
C ALA A 177 9.73 -17.67 -19.63
N GLY A 178 10.38 -16.67 -19.06
CA GLY A 178 11.04 -15.58 -19.79
C GLY A 178 10.19 -14.32 -20.04
N SER A 179 8.89 -14.33 -19.69
CA SER A 179 8.03 -13.13 -19.79
C SER A 179 7.69 -12.52 -18.41
N ASP A 180 8.33 -13.00 -17.34
CA ASP A 180 8.16 -12.41 -16.01
C ASP A 180 8.71 -10.98 -16.00
N PRO A 181 7.90 -9.96 -15.73
CA PRO A 181 8.35 -8.56 -15.67
C PRO A 181 9.45 -8.34 -14.63
N LEU A 182 9.60 -9.24 -13.64
CA LEU A 182 10.64 -9.18 -12.63
C LEU A 182 11.91 -9.98 -12.97
N ALA A 183 11.92 -10.73 -14.06
CA ALA A 183 13.09 -11.52 -14.47
C ALA A 183 14.33 -10.63 -14.74
N SER A 184 14.12 -9.37 -15.10
CA SER A 184 15.19 -8.39 -15.33
C SER A 184 15.82 -7.84 -14.03
N CYS A 185 15.14 -7.96 -12.89
CA CYS A 185 15.63 -7.44 -11.62
C CYS A 185 16.88 -8.17 -11.13
N SER A 186 16.99 -9.47 -11.38
CA SER A 186 18.13 -10.28 -10.99
C SER A 186 19.42 -9.95 -11.78
N LEU A 187 19.30 -9.35 -12.95
CA LEU A 187 20.43 -9.00 -13.81
C LEU A 187 21.11 -7.67 -13.41
N SER A 188 20.36 -6.75 -12.78
CA SER A 188 20.90 -5.45 -12.36
C SER A 188 21.72 -5.52 -11.08
N HIS A 189 21.47 -6.50 -10.19
CA HIS A 189 22.22 -6.67 -8.93
C HIS A 189 23.58 -7.37 -9.11
N ASN A 190 23.74 -8.21 -10.13
CA ASN A 190 25.00 -8.90 -10.40
C ASN A 190 26.03 -8.04 -11.16
N GLY A 191 25.63 -6.93 -11.77
CA GLY A 191 26.53 -6.02 -12.49
C GLY A 191 27.35 -5.11 -11.60
N ALA A 192 26.97 -4.86 -10.36
CA ALA A 192 27.65 -3.95 -9.45
C ALA A 192 28.79 -4.59 -8.64
N LEU A 193 28.92 -5.91 -8.64
CA LEU A 193 29.97 -6.65 -7.90
C LEU A 193 31.16 -7.08 -8.75
N ALA A 194 31.12 -6.84 -10.07
CA ALA A 194 32.20 -7.24 -10.98
C ALA A 194 33.15 -6.10 -11.40
N ALA A 195 33.03 -4.91 -10.82
CA ALA A 195 33.89 -3.75 -11.10
C ALA A 195 34.47 -3.15 -9.82
N ARG A 196 35.27 -3.94 -9.08
CA ARG A 196 36.30 -3.43 -8.13
C ARG A 196 37.50 -4.39 -8.10
#